data_93006a42226e458de7e98d394d8677a8
#
_entry.id   93006a42226e458de7e98d394d8677a8
#
_cell.length_a   1.000
_cell.length_b   1.000
_cell.length_c   1.000
_cell.angle_alpha   90.00
_cell.angle_beta   90.00
_cell.angle_gamma   90.00
#
_symmetry.space_group_name_H-M   'P 1'
#
loop_
_entity.id
_entity.type
_entity.pdbx_description
1 polymer ?
#
loop_
_entity_poly.entity_id
_entity_poly.type
_entity_poly.pdbx_seq_one_letter_code
_entity_poly.pdbx_strand_id
1 'polypeptide(L)'
;VDKLQINGGIALEGEIRISGAKNATLPILAGCLLADGPVTISNVPHLQDVTTMIELLGRMGVSVTIDEKMRIEVDASTIKEYFAPYQLVKTMRASILVLGPLLARYGSADVSLPGGCAIGARPVNIHVAGLQAMGADIHIENGYIKARAGRLRGAHLVLDTVTVTGTENLMMAATLADGETVLENAAREPEVVDLANFLTAMGAKILGAGTDKIVIQGVKRLERTSYEVLPDRIETGTYLVAGAISAGHIRVKNTRPEHLDAVVAKLREAGATVASGDSWIEIDMRKRRPRAVDIRTAPYPAFPTDMQAQFAALNTVASGVGTIIETIFENRFMHMLEMRRMGAEIRLEGNTAIIKGVERLTAAPVMATDLRASASLVLAGLVAEGRTDIERIYHIDRGYEAIEEKLLQLGAKIRRTP
;
A
#
# COMPACT_ATOMS: atom_id res chain seq x y z
N VAL A 1 -21.68 11.42 8.59
CA VAL A 1 -20.34 10.88 8.20
C VAL A 1 -20.02 9.71 9.09
N ASP A 2 -19.76 8.55 8.50
CA ASP A 2 -19.52 7.31 9.23
C ASP A 2 -18.34 7.42 10.22
N LYS A 3 -18.50 6.76 11.36
CA LYS A 3 -17.51 6.62 12.42
C LYS A 3 -17.32 5.15 12.77
N LEU A 4 -16.17 4.80 13.34
CA LEU A 4 -15.99 3.54 14.04
C LEU A 4 -16.09 3.75 15.54
N GLN A 5 -16.88 2.95 16.21
CA GLN A 5 -16.99 2.90 17.67
C GLN A 5 -16.39 1.59 18.16
N ILE A 6 -15.44 1.68 19.08
CA ILE A 6 -14.72 0.52 19.61
C ILE A 6 -14.79 0.55 21.13
N ASN A 7 -15.28 -0.56 21.73
CA ASN A 7 -15.16 -0.80 23.16
C ASN A 7 -13.95 -1.72 23.37
N GLY A 8 -12.93 -1.21 24.02
CA GLY A 8 -11.67 -1.92 24.23
C GLY A 8 -11.75 -2.97 25.35
N GLY A 9 -10.68 -3.74 25.49
CA GLY A 9 -10.47 -4.68 26.59
C GLY A 9 -10.75 -6.14 26.28
N ILE A 10 -10.96 -6.50 25.02
CA ILE A 10 -11.17 -7.88 24.58
C ILE A 10 -9.88 -8.43 23.95
N ALA A 11 -9.40 -9.57 24.45
CA ALA A 11 -8.37 -10.33 23.78
C ALA A 11 -8.95 -10.95 22.50
N LEU A 12 -8.33 -10.66 21.35
CA LEU A 12 -8.79 -11.18 20.07
C LEU A 12 -8.47 -12.67 19.95
N GLU A 13 -9.39 -13.43 19.35
CA GLU A 13 -9.26 -14.85 19.14
C GLU A 13 -9.95 -15.28 17.84
N GLY A 14 -9.36 -16.22 17.12
CA GLY A 14 -9.96 -16.78 15.91
C GLY A 14 -9.09 -16.67 14.68
N GLU A 15 -9.73 -16.74 13.52
CA GLU A 15 -9.09 -16.72 12.22
C GLU A 15 -9.74 -15.70 11.30
N ILE A 16 -8.93 -15.09 10.45
CA ILE A 16 -9.42 -14.23 9.34
C ILE A 16 -8.67 -14.54 8.06
N ARG A 17 -9.28 -14.21 6.94
CA ARG A 17 -8.69 -14.27 5.61
C ARG A 17 -8.19 -12.90 5.19
N ILE A 18 -6.97 -12.84 4.67
CA ILE A 18 -6.36 -11.61 4.15
C ILE A 18 -6.85 -11.35 2.72
N SER A 19 -7.14 -10.09 2.44
CA SER A 19 -7.55 -9.62 1.12
C SER A 19 -6.36 -9.41 0.19
N GLY A 20 -6.62 -9.26 -1.10
CA GLY A 20 -5.61 -8.88 -2.08
C GLY A 20 -4.94 -7.54 -1.73
N ALA A 21 -3.68 -7.40 -2.15
CA ALA A 21 -2.88 -6.24 -1.82
C ALA A 21 -3.33 -5.00 -2.61
N LYS A 22 -3.68 -3.94 -1.89
CA LYS A 22 -3.97 -2.61 -2.47
C LYS A 22 -2.82 -2.13 -3.36
N ASN A 23 -1.61 -2.15 -2.82
CA ASN A 23 -0.42 -1.60 -3.47
C ASN A 23 0.07 -2.44 -4.66
N ALA A 24 -0.46 -3.64 -4.84
CA ALA A 24 -0.27 -4.46 -6.04
C ALA A 24 -1.41 -4.27 -7.04
N THR A 25 -2.64 -4.15 -6.55
CA THR A 25 -3.83 -4.00 -7.40
C THR A 25 -3.78 -2.73 -8.24
N LEU A 26 -3.40 -1.60 -7.66
CA LEU A 26 -3.40 -0.32 -8.36
C LEU A 26 -2.44 -0.29 -9.56
N PRO A 27 -1.16 -0.70 -9.44
CA PRO A 27 -0.29 -0.77 -10.61
C PRO A 27 -0.72 -1.85 -11.62
N ILE A 28 -1.26 -2.97 -11.18
CA ILE A 28 -1.77 -4.02 -12.09
C ILE A 28 -2.95 -3.51 -12.92
N LEU A 29 -3.89 -2.78 -12.31
CA LEU A 29 -4.99 -2.15 -13.06
C LEU A 29 -4.48 -1.13 -14.08
N ALA A 30 -3.50 -0.31 -13.71
CA ALA A 30 -2.85 0.60 -14.65
C ALA A 30 -2.13 -0.17 -15.79
N GLY A 31 -1.47 -1.27 -15.46
CA GLY A 31 -0.81 -2.16 -16.41
C GLY A 31 -1.75 -2.82 -17.43
N CYS A 32 -3.03 -2.94 -17.10
CA CYS A 32 -4.05 -3.43 -18.04
C CYS A 32 -4.17 -2.53 -19.29
N LEU A 33 -3.78 -1.27 -19.21
CA LEU A 33 -3.71 -0.38 -20.36
C LEU A 33 -2.72 -0.84 -21.45
N LEU A 34 -1.76 -1.67 -21.10
CA LEU A 34 -0.75 -2.20 -22.02
C LEU A 34 -1.23 -3.42 -22.81
N ALA A 35 -2.31 -4.08 -22.40
CA ALA A 35 -2.76 -5.32 -22.96
C ALA A 35 -3.51 -5.15 -24.28
N ASP A 36 -3.23 -6.02 -25.22
CA ASP A 36 -4.01 -6.16 -26.46
C ASP A 36 -5.15 -7.19 -26.22
N GLY A 37 -6.28 -6.69 -25.75
CA GLY A 37 -7.45 -7.47 -25.38
C GLY A 37 -7.77 -7.47 -23.89
N PRO A 38 -8.86 -8.13 -23.47
CA PRO A 38 -9.35 -8.09 -22.10
C PRO A 38 -8.43 -8.83 -21.13
N VAL A 39 -8.24 -8.24 -19.95
CA VAL A 39 -7.48 -8.81 -18.83
C VAL A 39 -8.43 -9.08 -17.68
N THR A 40 -8.36 -10.27 -17.09
CA THR A 40 -9.16 -10.64 -15.92
C THR A 40 -8.27 -10.66 -14.68
N ILE A 41 -8.62 -9.85 -13.68
CA ILE A 41 -7.89 -9.75 -12.42
C ILE A 41 -8.76 -10.31 -11.29
N SER A 42 -8.20 -11.24 -10.51
CA SER A 42 -8.84 -11.84 -9.34
C SER A 42 -8.11 -11.46 -8.04
N ASN A 43 -8.74 -11.77 -6.90
CA ASN A 43 -8.28 -11.39 -5.57
C ASN A 43 -8.10 -9.88 -5.40
N VAL A 44 -8.97 -9.10 -6.02
CA VAL A 44 -8.97 -7.64 -5.92
C VAL A 44 -9.69 -7.22 -4.63
N PRO A 45 -9.06 -6.39 -3.76
CA PRO A 45 -9.72 -5.93 -2.55
C PRO A 45 -10.79 -4.88 -2.86
N HIS A 46 -11.87 -4.89 -2.07
CA HIS A 46 -12.91 -3.88 -2.17
C HIS A 46 -12.51 -2.64 -1.35
N LEU A 47 -11.81 -1.71 -2.01
CA LEU A 47 -11.25 -0.50 -1.41
C LEU A 47 -11.62 0.74 -2.21
N GLN A 48 -11.72 1.88 -1.52
CA GLN A 48 -12.01 3.15 -2.16
C GLN A 48 -10.97 3.51 -3.25
N ASP A 49 -9.69 3.26 -3.01
CA ASP A 49 -8.64 3.56 -4.01
C ASP A 49 -8.76 2.67 -5.25
N VAL A 50 -9.20 1.42 -5.10
CA VAL A 50 -9.48 0.53 -6.24
C VAL A 50 -10.66 1.07 -7.06
N THR A 51 -11.73 1.49 -6.40
CA THR A 51 -12.88 2.12 -7.05
C THR A 51 -12.46 3.38 -7.81
N THR A 52 -11.61 4.21 -7.22
CA THR A 52 -11.09 5.42 -7.87
C THR A 52 -10.26 5.09 -9.12
N MET A 53 -9.42 4.04 -9.07
CA MET A 53 -8.66 3.59 -10.24
C MET A 53 -9.59 3.09 -11.35
N ILE A 54 -10.61 2.32 -11.00
CA ILE A 54 -11.64 1.85 -11.95
C ILE A 54 -12.37 3.04 -12.58
N GLU A 55 -12.73 4.04 -11.78
CA GLU A 55 -13.35 5.28 -12.29
C GLU A 55 -12.42 6.03 -13.25
N LEU A 56 -11.15 6.13 -12.92
CA LEU A 56 -10.14 6.76 -13.78
C LEU A 56 -10.05 6.05 -15.14
N LEU A 57 -9.94 4.72 -15.14
CA LEU A 57 -9.92 3.92 -16.36
C LEU A 57 -11.21 4.09 -17.17
N GLY A 58 -12.35 4.06 -16.51
CA GLY A 58 -13.65 4.26 -17.14
C GLY A 58 -13.80 5.64 -17.81
N ARG A 59 -13.27 6.69 -17.19
CA ARG A 59 -13.26 8.05 -17.78
C ARG A 59 -12.38 8.16 -19.02
N MET A 60 -11.35 7.35 -19.12
CA MET A 60 -10.55 7.24 -20.34
C MET A 60 -11.24 6.45 -21.45
N GLY A 61 -12.38 5.84 -21.18
CA GLY A 61 -13.14 5.01 -22.14
C GLY A 61 -12.81 3.52 -22.06
N VAL A 62 -12.01 3.10 -21.09
CA VAL A 62 -11.69 1.69 -20.84
C VAL A 62 -12.92 0.97 -20.31
N SER A 63 -13.25 -0.19 -20.88
CA SER A 63 -14.33 -1.03 -20.38
C SER A 63 -13.87 -1.80 -19.14
N VAL A 64 -14.58 -1.63 -18.04
CA VAL A 64 -14.30 -2.33 -16.78
C VAL A 64 -15.60 -2.99 -16.31
N THR A 65 -15.59 -4.31 -16.15
CA THR A 65 -16.73 -5.08 -15.65
C THR A 65 -16.31 -5.92 -14.44
N ILE A 66 -17.24 -6.14 -13.52
CA ILE A 66 -17.02 -6.96 -12.31
C ILE A 66 -18.02 -8.13 -12.39
N ASP A 67 -17.52 -9.36 -12.25
CA ASP A 67 -18.36 -10.56 -12.27
C ASP A 67 -18.87 -10.95 -10.88
N GLU A 68 -19.69 -11.98 -10.82
CA GLU A 68 -20.28 -12.51 -9.57
C GLU A 68 -19.24 -13.02 -8.57
N LYS A 69 -18.02 -13.33 -9.02
CA LYS A 69 -16.89 -13.76 -8.19
C LYS A 69 -15.97 -12.61 -7.81
N MET A 70 -16.42 -11.38 -8.03
CA MET A 70 -15.65 -10.16 -7.80
C MET A 70 -14.34 -10.08 -8.62
N ARG A 71 -14.26 -10.82 -9.73
CA ARG A 71 -13.15 -10.65 -10.68
C ARG A 71 -13.42 -9.43 -11.54
N ILE A 72 -12.38 -8.69 -11.84
CA ILE A 72 -12.45 -7.47 -12.66
C ILE A 72 -11.92 -7.81 -14.05
N GLU A 73 -12.72 -7.58 -15.08
CA GLU A 73 -12.28 -7.62 -16.47
C GLU A 73 -12.05 -6.20 -16.97
N VAL A 74 -10.85 -5.93 -17.47
CA VAL A 74 -10.44 -4.64 -18.01
C VAL A 74 -10.09 -4.80 -19.47
N ASP A 75 -10.79 -4.08 -20.35
CA ASP A 75 -10.52 -4.05 -21.78
C ASP A 75 -10.18 -2.62 -22.24
N ALA A 76 -8.89 -2.41 -22.52
CA ALA A 76 -8.38 -1.12 -22.95
C ALA A 76 -8.57 -0.85 -24.46
N SER A 77 -9.13 -1.81 -25.23
CA SER A 77 -9.39 -1.61 -26.66
C SER A 77 -10.41 -0.51 -26.94
N THR A 78 -11.23 -0.17 -25.96
CA THR A 78 -12.26 0.87 -26.05
C THR A 78 -11.80 2.26 -25.60
N ILE A 79 -10.54 2.44 -25.25
CA ILE A 79 -9.98 3.70 -24.75
C ILE A 79 -10.16 4.83 -25.79
N LYS A 80 -10.52 6.03 -25.32
CA LYS A 80 -10.76 7.21 -26.17
C LYS A 80 -9.91 8.39 -25.78
N GLU A 81 -9.53 8.51 -24.52
CA GLU A 81 -8.81 9.66 -23.98
C GLU A 81 -7.62 9.19 -23.15
N TYR A 82 -6.49 9.88 -23.29
CA TYR A 82 -5.24 9.61 -22.57
C TYR A 82 -5.01 10.69 -21.52
N PHE A 83 -6.02 10.85 -20.65
CA PHE A 83 -6.13 11.99 -19.74
C PHE A 83 -6.50 11.54 -18.33
N ALA A 84 -5.70 11.95 -17.33
CA ALA A 84 -5.98 11.72 -15.92
C ALA A 84 -6.23 13.07 -15.22
N PRO A 85 -7.52 13.40 -14.90
CA PRO A 85 -7.91 14.72 -14.40
C PRO A 85 -7.52 14.92 -12.94
N TYR A 86 -7.25 16.19 -12.58
CA TYR A 86 -6.91 16.60 -11.22
C TYR A 86 -7.89 16.09 -10.17
N GLN A 87 -9.19 16.06 -10.47
CA GLN A 87 -10.23 15.65 -9.51
C GLN A 87 -10.05 14.22 -9.00
N LEU A 88 -9.54 13.30 -9.83
CA LEU A 88 -9.24 11.93 -9.45
C LEU A 88 -7.82 11.78 -8.90
N VAL A 89 -6.83 12.42 -9.54
CA VAL A 89 -5.42 12.33 -9.13
C VAL A 89 -5.21 12.90 -7.72
N LYS A 90 -5.90 13.98 -7.36
CA LYS A 90 -5.78 14.58 -6.02
C LYS A 90 -6.23 13.65 -4.90
N THR A 91 -7.15 12.74 -5.17
CA THR A 91 -7.69 11.79 -4.19
C THR A 91 -6.86 10.51 -4.08
N MET A 92 -6.14 10.16 -5.16
CA MET A 92 -5.35 8.94 -5.22
C MET A 92 -4.06 9.19 -6.02
N ARG A 93 -2.95 9.34 -5.31
CA ARG A 93 -1.63 9.62 -5.93
C ARG A 93 -1.16 8.54 -6.89
N ALA A 94 -1.57 7.27 -6.66
CA ALA A 94 -1.26 6.15 -7.54
C ALA A 94 -1.78 6.33 -8.97
N SER A 95 -2.65 7.31 -9.22
CA SER A 95 -3.10 7.69 -10.56
C SER A 95 -1.94 8.06 -11.50
N ILE A 96 -0.78 8.46 -10.98
CA ILE A 96 0.45 8.69 -11.77
C ILE A 96 0.90 7.45 -12.54
N LEU A 97 0.51 6.26 -12.09
CA LEU A 97 0.89 4.99 -12.70
C LEU A 97 0.31 4.76 -14.10
N VAL A 98 -0.68 5.55 -14.51
CA VAL A 98 -1.18 5.48 -15.90
C VAL A 98 -0.26 6.18 -16.89
N LEU A 99 0.67 7.02 -16.43
CA LEU A 99 1.56 7.82 -17.28
C LEU A 99 2.44 6.91 -18.17
N GLY A 100 3.14 5.96 -17.59
CA GLY A 100 4.01 5.04 -18.33
C GLY A 100 3.27 4.20 -19.36
N PRO A 101 2.20 3.49 -18.97
CA PRO A 101 1.39 2.69 -19.90
C PRO A 101 0.78 3.49 -21.04
N LEU A 102 0.19 4.65 -20.75
CA LEU A 102 -0.40 5.49 -21.80
C LEU A 102 0.64 5.97 -22.81
N LEU A 103 1.77 6.43 -22.31
CA LEU A 103 2.85 6.91 -23.17
C LEU A 103 3.47 5.79 -24.01
N ALA A 104 3.72 4.63 -23.40
CA ALA A 104 4.34 3.49 -24.06
C ALA A 104 3.46 2.89 -25.17
N ARG A 105 2.16 2.79 -24.93
CA ARG A 105 1.25 2.14 -25.89
C ARG A 105 0.63 3.12 -26.88
N TYR A 106 0.25 4.31 -26.42
CA TYR A 106 -0.51 5.27 -27.22
C TYR A 106 0.28 6.51 -27.63
N GLY A 107 1.49 6.69 -27.11
CA GLY A 107 2.35 7.82 -27.42
C GLY A 107 1.89 9.16 -26.90
N SER A 108 0.89 9.18 -26.03
CA SER A 108 0.29 10.40 -25.49
C SER A 108 -0.25 10.18 -24.10
N ALA A 109 0.04 11.09 -23.18
CA ALA A 109 -0.53 11.10 -21.85
C ALA A 109 -0.55 12.51 -21.28
N ASP A 110 -1.70 12.94 -20.80
CA ASP A 110 -1.86 14.17 -20.02
C ASP A 110 -2.34 13.78 -18.62
N VAL A 111 -1.43 13.83 -17.65
CA VAL A 111 -1.70 13.37 -16.29
C VAL A 111 -1.52 14.54 -15.32
N SER A 112 -2.52 14.81 -14.50
CA SER A 112 -2.42 15.84 -13.48
C SER A 112 -1.25 15.54 -12.54
N LEU A 113 -0.53 16.59 -12.15
CA LEU A 113 0.38 16.49 -11.01
C LEU A 113 -0.43 16.11 -9.77
N PRO A 114 0.06 15.17 -8.97
CA PRO A 114 -0.54 14.89 -7.66
C PRO A 114 -0.40 16.12 -6.76
N GLY A 115 -1.44 16.43 -6.00
CA GLY A 115 -1.40 17.49 -4.98
C GLY A 115 -0.44 17.19 -3.85
N GLY A 116 -0.34 18.09 -2.88
CA GLY A 116 0.45 17.88 -1.66
C GLY A 116 0.02 16.62 -0.89
N CYS A 117 0.93 16.10 -0.07
CA CYS A 117 0.67 14.95 0.76
C CYS A 117 0.97 15.27 2.23
N ALA A 118 0.05 14.93 3.13
CA ALA A 118 0.22 15.19 4.56
C ALA A 118 1.40 14.44 5.21
N ILE A 119 1.83 13.33 4.62
CA ILE A 119 2.91 12.50 5.18
C ILE A 119 4.30 12.81 4.61
N GLY A 120 4.42 13.71 3.64
CA GLY A 120 5.72 14.12 3.09
C GLY A 120 5.72 14.31 1.58
N ALA A 121 6.84 14.80 1.06
CA ALA A 121 7.05 15.04 -0.35
C ALA A 121 7.13 13.73 -1.14
N ARG A 122 6.47 13.70 -2.27
CA ARG A 122 6.51 12.58 -3.22
C ARG A 122 6.72 13.12 -4.62
N PRO A 123 7.95 13.48 -4.98
CA PRO A 123 8.24 14.10 -6.26
C PRO A 123 7.97 13.14 -7.42
N VAL A 124 7.50 13.69 -8.54
CA VAL A 124 7.27 12.95 -9.79
C VAL A 124 8.43 13.08 -10.77
N ASN A 125 9.48 13.80 -10.40
CA ASN A 125 10.63 14.06 -11.25
C ASN A 125 11.34 12.79 -11.72
N ILE A 126 11.38 11.73 -10.92
CA ILE A 126 11.99 10.43 -11.30
C ILE A 126 11.20 9.81 -12.46
N HIS A 127 9.87 9.84 -12.41
CA HIS A 127 9.02 9.35 -13.50
C HIS A 127 9.27 10.12 -14.79
N VAL A 128 9.27 11.45 -14.69
CA VAL A 128 9.48 12.35 -15.84
C VAL A 128 10.88 12.19 -16.43
N ALA A 129 11.91 12.25 -15.59
CA ALA A 129 13.29 12.12 -16.04
C ALA A 129 13.58 10.77 -16.71
N GLY A 130 13.05 9.68 -16.15
CA GLY A 130 13.19 8.34 -16.73
C GLY A 130 12.54 8.23 -18.11
N LEU A 131 11.31 8.72 -18.25
CA LEU A 131 10.59 8.70 -19.53
C LEU A 131 11.25 9.62 -20.57
N GLN A 132 11.78 10.78 -20.17
CA GLN A 132 12.57 11.65 -21.06
C GLN A 132 13.84 10.95 -21.55
N ALA A 133 14.55 10.25 -20.67
CA ALA A 133 15.71 9.44 -21.06
C ALA A 133 15.35 8.34 -22.06
N MET A 134 14.11 7.86 -22.03
CA MET A 134 13.58 6.88 -23.00
C MET A 134 13.06 7.53 -24.29
N GLY A 135 13.22 8.82 -24.45
CA GLY A 135 12.88 9.55 -25.67
C GLY A 135 11.52 10.28 -25.68
N ALA A 136 10.89 10.40 -24.52
CA ALA A 136 9.64 11.15 -24.42
C ALA A 136 9.89 12.67 -24.41
N ASP A 137 9.01 13.42 -25.06
CA ASP A 137 8.90 14.86 -24.92
C ASP A 137 7.88 15.16 -23.83
N ILE A 138 8.36 15.70 -22.71
CA ILE A 138 7.54 15.96 -21.54
C ILE A 138 7.73 17.40 -21.08
N HIS A 139 6.62 18.09 -20.86
CA HIS A 139 6.62 19.38 -20.20
C HIS A 139 5.43 19.48 -19.22
N ILE A 140 5.56 20.39 -18.28
CA ILE A 140 4.51 20.64 -17.28
C ILE A 140 3.81 21.96 -17.66
N GLU A 141 2.50 21.87 -17.83
CA GLU A 141 1.67 23.01 -18.20
C GLU A 141 0.34 22.96 -17.45
N ASN A 142 -0.04 24.06 -16.82
CA ASN A 142 -1.29 24.19 -16.08
C ASN A 142 -1.51 23.10 -15.02
N GLY A 143 -0.45 22.61 -14.37
CA GLY A 143 -0.52 21.56 -13.38
C GLY A 143 -0.62 20.13 -13.94
N TYR A 144 -0.40 19.97 -15.25
CA TYR A 144 -0.42 18.67 -15.92
C TYR A 144 0.94 18.30 -16.48
N ILE A 145 1.29 17.03 -16.35
CA ILE A 145 2.39 16.41 -17.08
C ILE A 145 1.87 16.10 -18.48
N LYS A 146 2.37 16.80 -19.48
CA LYS A 146 2.05 16.57 -20.88
C LYS A 146 3.18 15.80 -21.55
N ALA A 147 2.93 14.54 -21.87
CA ALA A 147 3.90 13.61 -22.39
C ALA A 147 3.53 13.15 -23.80
N ARG A 148 4.50 13.18 -24.71
CA ARG A 148 4.37 12.71 -26.09
C ARG A 148 5.61 11.91 -26.47
N ALA A 149 5.39 10.84 -27.20
CA ALA A 149 6.48 10.03 -27.75
C ALA A 149 6.01 9.31 -29.02
N GLY A 150 6.95 9.01 -29.90
CA GLY A 150 6.77 7.88 -30.78
C GLY A 150 6.98 6.60 -29.97
N ARG A 151 7.58 5.56 -30.54
CA ARG A 151 7.97 4.40 -29.72
C ARG A 151 9.09 4.79 -28.77
N LEU A 152 8.90 4.53 -27.47
CA LEU A 152 9.96 4.72 -26.47
C LEU A 152 11.16 3.83 -26.80
N ARG A 153 12.35 4.26 -26.38
CA ARG A 153 13.60 3.52 -26.58
C ARG A 153 14.15 3.05 -25.24
N GLY A 154 14.72 1.86 -25.23
CA GLY A 154 15.43 1.34 -24.08
C GLY A 154 16.52 2.29 -23.61
N ALA A 155 16.72 2.37 -22.31
CA ALA A 155 17.70 3.25 -21.68
C ALA A 155 18.26 2.62 -20.40
N HIS A 156 19.43 3.08 -19.98
CA HIS A 156 20.01 2.74 -18.69
C HIS A 156 19.61 3.84 -17.68
N LEU A 157 18.77 3.50 -16.74
CA LEU A 157 18.20 4.44 -15.77
C LEU A 157 18.71 4.11 -14.36
N VAL A 158 19.42 5.04 -13.75
CA VAL A 158 19.84 4.96 -12.35
C VAL A 158 18.92 5.87 -11.55
N LEU A 159 18.13 5.29 -10.65
CA LEU A 159 17.20 6.06 -9.83
C LEU A 159 17.92 6.70 -8.64
N ASP A 160 17.82 8.02 -8.50
CA ASP A 160 18.49 8.78 -7.42
C ASP A 160 18.01 8.35 -6.04
N THR A 161 16.75 7.92 -5.96
CA THR A 161 16.10 7.44 -4.74
C THR A 161 15.30 6.19 -5.06
N VAL A 162 15.28 5.23 -4.14
CA VAL A 162 14.40 4.07 -4.26
C VAL A 162 12.94 4.54 -4.20
N THR A 163 12.19 4.26 -5.24
CA THR A 163 10.77 4.62 -5.36
C THR A 163 9.97 3.46 -5.94
N VAL A 164 8.90 3.06 -5.24
CA VAL A 164 8.02 1.99 -5.70
C VAL A 164 7.29 2.40 -6.97
N THR A 165 6.56 3.51 -6.93
CA THR A 165 5.77 3.97 -8.09
C THR A 165 6.64 4.38 -9.28
N GLY A 166 7.82 4.96 -9.03
CA GLY A 166 8.80 5.27 -10.08
C GLY A 166 9.31 4.02 -10.78
N THR A 167 9.69 3.00 -10.01
CA THR A 167 10.12 1.70 -10.55
C THR A 167 9.00 1.06 -11.37
N GLU A 168 7.78 1.03 -10.84
CA GLU A 168 6.61 0.44 -11.50
C GLU A 168 6.26 1.14 -12.81
N ASN A 169 6.23 2.46 -12.80
CA ASN A 169 5.88 3.27 -13.98
C ASN A 169 6.91 3.10 -15.10
N LEU A 170 8.20 3.15 -14.76
CA LEU A 170 9.28 2.97 -15.74
C LEU A 170 9.37 1.53 -16.23
N MET A 171 9.14 0.55 -15.38
CA MET A 171 9.08 -0.87 -15.77
C MET A 171 7.95 -1.12 -16.77
N MET A 172 6.76 -0.59 -16.51
CA MET A 172 5.62 -0.69 -17.43
C MET A 172 5.91 -0.03 -18.79
N ALA A 173 6.47 1.17 -18.76
CA ALA A 173 6.85 1.87 -19.99
C ALA A 173 7.89 1.12 -20.81
N ALA A 174 8.84 0.47 -20.14
CA ALA A 174 9.92 -0.27 -20.78
C ALA A 174 9.44 -1.55 -21.49
N THR A 175 8.29 -2.11 -21.12
CA THR A 175 7.79 -3.35 -21.73
C THR A 175 7.55 -3.25 -23.22
N LEU A 176 7.17 -2.07 -23.72
CA LEU A 176 6.89 -1.81 -25.15
C LEU A 176 7.96 -0.94 -25.82
N ALA A 177 9.03 -0.58 -25.11
CA ALA A 177 10.11 0.21 -25.67
C ALA A 177 10.90 -0.59 -26.73
N ASP A 178 11.59 0.13 -27.60
CA ASP A 178 12.51 -0.48 -28.54
C ASP A 178 13.88 -0.70 -27.88
N GLY A 179 14.28 -1.96 -27.73
CA GLY A 179 15.52 -2.33 -27.11
C GLY A 179 15.41 -2.67 -25.62
N GLU A 180 16.55 -2.65 -24.94
CA GLU A 180 16.69 -3.03 -23.54
C GLU A 180 16.67 -1.80 -22.62
N THR A 181 15.94 -1.89 -21.52
CA THR A 181 15.97 -0.92 -20.42
C THR A 181 16.54 -1.56 -19.17
N VAL A 182 17.45 -0.86 -18.50
CA VAL A 182 18.02 -1.26 -17.22
C VAL A 182 17.61 -0.24 -16.17
N LEU A 183 16.95 -0.70 -15.11
CA LEU A 183 16.63 0.11 -13.93
C LEU A 183 17.60 -0.28 -12.81
N GLU A 184 18.45 0.65 -12.37
CA GLU A 184 19.30 0.47 -11.20
C GLU A 184 18.77 1.26 -10.00
N ASN A 185 19.04 0.78 -8.81
CA ASN A 185 18.46 1.27 -7.56
C ASN A 185 16.93 1.16 -7.55
N ALA A 186 16.41 0.10 -8.15
CA ALA A 186 14.99 -0.20 -8.24
C ALA A 186 14.41 -0.59 -6.87
N ALA A 187 13.12 -0.32 -6.69
CA ALA A 187 12.38 -0.83 -5.54
C ALA A 187 12.24 -2.36 -5.61
N ARG A 188 12.28 -3.01 -4.45
CA ARG A 188 12.35 -4.47 -4.33
C ARG A 188 11.08 -5.07 -3.69
N GLU A 189 10.09 -4.24 -3.39
CA GLU A 189 8.85 -4.63 -2.72
C GLU A 189 8.14 -5.78 -3.43
N PRO A 190 7.49 -6.69 -2.69
CA PRO A 190 6.71 -7.78 -3.27
C PRO A 190 5.67 -7.33 -4.31
N GLU A 191 5.12 -6.14 -4.13
CA GLU A 191 4.14 -5.55 -5.05
C GLU A 191 4.77 -5.18 -6.41
N VAL A 192 6.04 -4.79 -6.43
CA VAL A 192 6.81 -4.57 -7.66
C VAL A 192 7.05 -5.89 -8.39
N VAL A 193 7.40 -6.94 -7.64
CA VAL A 193 7.56 -8.30 -8.19
C VAL A 193 6.23 -8.80 -8.76
N ASP A 194 5.12 -8.56 -8.07
CA ASP A 194 3.79 -8.96 -8.53
C ASP A 194 3.41 -8.28 -9.84
N LEU A 195 3.71 -6.98 -9.97
CA LEU A 195 3.54 -6.27 -11.24
C LEU A 195 4.41 -6.87 -12.35
N ALA A 196 5.67 -7.17 -12.07
CA ALA A 196 6.57 -7.81 -13.04
C ALA A 196 6.04 -9.18 -13.49
N ASN A 197 5.51 -9.97 -12.56
CA ASN A 197 4.89 -11.27 -12.87
C ASN A 197 3.63 -11.11 -13.72
N PHE A 198 2.81 -10.12 -13.43
CA PHE A 198 1.63 -9.77 -14.23
C PHE A 198 2.03 -9.37 -15.66
N LEU A 199 3.00 -8.49 -15.81
CA LEU A 199 3.51 -8.06 -17.11
C LEU A 199 4.11 -9.24 -17.90
N THR A 200 4.83 -10.12 -17.22
CA THR A 200 5.41 -11.34 -17.82
C THR A 200 4.30 -12.29 -18.28
N ALA A 201 3.22 -12.42 -17.53
CA ALA A 201 2.05 -13.21 -17.94
C ALA A 201 1.40 -12.68 -19.22
N MET A 202 1.54 -11.40 -19.52
CA MET A 202 1.10 -10.77 -20.77
C MET A 202 2.15 -10.88 -21.90
N GLY A 203 3.32 -11.43 -21.64
CA GLY A 203 4.39 -11.61 -22.62
C GLY A 203 5.57 -10.66 -22.49
N ALA A 204 5.65 -9.85 -21.44
CA ALA A 204 6.82 -9.02 -21.18
C ALA A 204 8.06 -9.87 -20.83
N LYS A 205 9.24 -9.33 -21.12
CA LYS A 205 10.53 -9.95 -20.82
C LYS A 205 11.25 -9.15 -19.75
N ILE A 206 11.16 -9.60 -18.51
CA ILE A 206 11.66 -8.91 -17.33
C ILE A 206 12.54 -9.86 -16.51
N LEU A 207 13.73 -9.41 -16.15
CA LEU A 207 14.67 -10.11 -15.28
C LEU A 207 15.05 -9.22 -14.11
N GLY A 208 15.27 -9.83 -12.94
CA GLY A 208 15.79 -9.13 -11.75
C GLY A 208 14.74 -8.43 -10.90
N ALA A 209 13.44 -8.60 -11.16
CA ALA A 209 12.41 -8.07 -10.26
C ALA A 209 12.59 -8.65 -8.84
N GLY A 210 12.51 -7.79 -7.82
CA GLY A 210 12.83 -8.15 -6.44
C GLY A 210 14.28 -7.91 -6.06
N THR A 211 15.12 -7.49 -6.99
CA THR A 211 16.48 -7.01 -6.77
C THR A 211 16.59 -5.52 -7.07
N ASP A 212 17.73 -4.92 -6.79
CA ASP A 212 17.98 -3.50 -7.05
C ASP A 212 18.22 -3.18 -8.54
N LYS A 213 18.36 -4.22 -9.38
CA LYS A 213 18.58 -4.07 -10.82
C LYS A 213 17.57 -4.89 -11.62
N ILE A 214 16.73 -4.19 -12.39
CA ILE A 214 15.71 -4.80 -13.24
C ILE A 214 16.09 -4.55 -14.70
N VAL A 215 16.07 -5.62 -15.52
CA VAL A 215 16.34 -5.56 -16.95
C VAL A 215 15.06 -5.92 -17.71
N ILE A 216 14.64 -5.03 -18.59
CA ILE A 216 13.42 -5.21 -19.38
C ILE A 216 13.81 -5.16 -20.87
N GLN A 217 13.53 -6.25 -21.59
CA GLN A 217 13.64 -6.27 -23.04
C GLN A 217 12.28 -5.92 -23.63
N GLY A 218 12.20 -4.81 -24.36
CA GLY A 218 10.94 -4.37 -24.98
C GLY A 218 10.41 -5.38 -25.99
N VAL A 219 9.08 -5.47 -26.07
CA VAL A 219 8.37 -6.30 -27.01
C VAL A 219 7.41 -5.44 -27.85
N LYS A 220 6.89 -5.98 -28.96
CA LYS A 220 6.01 -5.22 -29.84
C LYS A 220 4.60 -5.05 -29.29
N ARG A 221 4.11 -6.04 -28.53
CA ARG A 221 2.78 -6.01 -27.89
C ARG A 221 2.74 -6.94 -26.69
N LEU A 222 1.77 -6.67 -25.80
CA LEU A 222 1.43 -7.52 -24.68
C LEU A 222 0.03 -8.09 -24.89
N GLU A 223 -0.14 -9.36 -24.51
CA GLU A 223 -1.34 -10.13 -24.76
C GLU A 223 -2.30 -10.09 -23.56
N ARG A 224 -3.55 -10.43 -23.78
CA ARG A 224 -4.53 -10.67 -22.71
C ARG A 224 -4.06 -11.78 -21.77
N THR A 225 -4.47 -11.69 -20.52
CA THR A 225 -4.18 -12.71 -19.51
C THR A 225 -5.24 -12.73 -18.41
N SER A 226 -5.17 -13.74 -17.55
CA SER A 226 -5.83 -13.75 -16.25
C SER A 226 -4.77 -13.79 -15.17
N TYR A 227 -4.95 -12.98 -14.12
CA TYR A 227 -3.95 -12.85 -13.07
C TYR A 227 -4.60 -12.70 -11.69
N GLU A 228 -3.99 -13.31 -10.69
CA GLU A 228 -4.42 -13.21 -9.29
C GLU A 228 -3.46 -12.31 -8.52
N VAL A 229 -4.00 -11.25 -7.90
CA VAL A 229 -3.21 -10.32 -7.08
C VAL A 229 -2.73 -11.01 -5.82
N LEU A 230 -1.48 -10.75 -5.39
CA LEU A 230 -0.94 -11.29 -4.14
C LEU A 230 -1.70 -10.77 -2.91
N PRO A 231 -1.65 -11.50 -1.78
CA PRO A 231 -2.26 -11.04 -0.53
C PRO A 231 -1.57 -9.78 0.03
N ASP A 232 -2.33 -8.96 0.76
CA ASP A 232 -1.83 -7.72 1.37
C ASP A 232 -0.99 -8.02 2.62
N ARG A 233 0.32 -7.86 2.54
CA ARG A 233 1.24 -8.04 3.66
C ARG A 233 1.06 -7.00 4.76
N ILE A 234 0.59 -5.80 4.43
CA ILE A 234 0.36 -4.73 5.41
C ILE A 234 -0.92 -5.02 6.21
N GLU A 235 -1.98 -5.45 5.55
CA GLU A 235 -3.18 -5.94 6.23
C GLU A 235 -2.83 -7.11 7.16
N THR A 236 -2.06 -8.08 6.65
CA THR A 236 -1.56 -9.22 7.46
C THR A 236 -0.85 -8.73 8.72
N GLY A 237 0.14 -7.85 8.56
CA GLY A 237 0.90 -7.31 9.68
C GLY A 237 0.03 -6.54 10.68
N THR A 238 -0.94 -5.80 10.19
CA THR A 238 -1.87 -5.04 11.03
C THR A 238 -2.69 -5.96 11.93
N TYR A 239 -3.25 -7.05 11.41
CA TYR A 239 -3.99 -8.01 12.23
C TYR A 239 -3.08 -8.81 13.17
N LEU A 240 -1.86 -9.10 12.78
CA LEU A 240 -0.88 -9.70 13.70
C LEU A 240 -0.59 -8.78 14.89
N VAL A 241 -0.43 -7.48 14.65
CA VAL A 241 -0.28 -6.50 15.73
C VAL A 241 -1.56 -6.41 16.56
N ALA A 242 -2.74 -6.50 15.96
CA ALA A 242 -4.01 -6.54 16.70
C ALA A 242 -4.05 -7.73 17.68
N GLY A 243 -3.59 -8.90 17.27
CA GLY A 243 -3.44 -10.06 18.13
C GLY A 243 -2.44 -9.81 19.28
N ALA A 244 -1.30 -9.20 18.96
CA ALA A 244 -0.27 -8.92 19.96
C ALA A 244 -0.71 -7.87 20.99
N ILE A 245 -1.25 -6.73 20.54
CA ILE A 245 -1.64 -5.62 21.42
C ILE A 245 -2.80 -5.99 22.35
N SER A 246 -3.70 -6.84 21.89
CA SER A 246 -4.87 -7.30 22.66
C SER A 246 -4.58 -8.49 23.58
N ALA A 247 -3.34 -8.94 23.68
CA ALA A 247 -2.98 -10.18 24.37
C ALA A 247 -3.78 -11.39 23.87
N GLY A 248 -3.98 -11.47 22.56
CA GLY A 248 -4.83 -12.44 21.88
C GLY A 248 -4.08 -13.61 21.28
N HIS A 249 -4.85 -14.42 20.57
CA HIS A 249 -4.38 -15.58 19.81
C HIS A 249 -5.15 -15.67 18.50
N ILE A 250 -4.52 -15.30 17.39
CA ILE A 250 -5.18 -15.25 16.09
C ILE A 250 -4.35 -15.92 14.99
N ARG A 251 -5.05 -16.40 13.97
CA ARG A 251 -4.46 -16.90 12.74
C ARG A 251 -4.96 -16.07 11.56
N VAL A 252 -4.04 -15.61 10.73
CA VAL A 252 -4.34 -14.96 9.45
C VAL A 252 -4.06 -15.94 8.32
N LYS A 253 -5.01 -16.08 7.40
CA LYS A 253 -4.97 -17.02 6.27
C LYS A 253 -4.93 -16.27 4.94
N ASN A 254 -4.54 -16.95 3.87
CA ASN A 254 -4.36 -16.39 2.54
C ASN A 254 -3.32 -15.24 2.56
N THR A 255 -2.17 -15.53 3.16
CA THR A 255 -1.04 -14.61 3.23
C THR A 255 0.24 -15.29 2.78
N ARG A 256 1.31 -14.52 2.62
CA ARG A 256 2.64 -15.03 2.29
C ARG A 256 3.62 -14.65 3.39
N PRO A 257 3.95 -15.60 4.28
CA PRO A 257 4.82 -15.34 5.43
C PRO A 257 6.18 -14.76 5.06
N GLU A 258 6.75 -15.18 3.93
CA GLU A 258 8.05 -14.71 3.43
C GLU A 258 8.11 -13.21 3.15
N HIS A 259 6.97 -12.54 3.00
CA HIS A 259 6.90 -11.10 2.78
C HIS A 259 6.89 -10.27 4.09
N LEU A 260 6.85 -10.95 5.25
CA LEU A 260 6.68 -10.31 6.55
C LEU A 260 7.85 -10.54 7.51
N ASP A 261 9.01 -10.93 7.03
CA ASP A 261 10.14 -11.29 7.91
C ASP A 261 10.52 -10.18 8.89
N ALA A 262 10.61 -8.93 8.43
CA ALA A 262 10.95 -7.79 9.28
C ALA A 262 9.87 -7.52 10.35
N VAL A 263 8.60 -7.64 9.99
CA VAL A 263 7.46 -7.44 10.89
C VAL A 263 7.40 -8.57 11.93
N VAL A 264 7.51 -9.81 11.49
CA VAL A 264 7.49 -10.99 12.38
C VAL A 264 8.66 -10.97 13.35
N ALA A 265 9.86 -10.58 12.91
CA ALA A 265 11.02 -10.44 13.79
C ALA A 265 10.74 -9.45 14.93
N LYS A 266 10.10 -8.30 14.64
CA LYS A 266 9.73 -7.31 15.65
C LYS A 266 8.63 -7.79 16.58
N LEU A 267 7.67 -8.56 16.10
CA LEU A 267 6.64 -9.18 16.95
C LEU A 267 7.24 -10.19 17.91
N ARG A 268 8.20 -11.01 17.47
CA ARG A 268 8.94 -11.93 18.34
C ARG A 268 9.78 -11.19 19.38
N GLU A 269 10.44 -10.11 18.98
CA GLU A 269 11.18 -9.22 19.89
C GLU A 269 10.25 -8.62 20.95
N ALA A 270 9.01 -8.27 20.57
CA ALA A 270 7.98 -7.80 21.49
C ALA A 270 7.45 -8.90 22.44
N GLY A 271 7.83 -10.13 22.26
CA GLY A 271 7.48 -11.27 23.13
C GLY A 271 6.40 -12.19 22.59
N ALA A 272 5.95 -12.00 21.36
CA ALA A 272 4.95 -12.85 20.73
C ALA A 272 5.54 -14.20 20.30
N THR A 273 4.73 -15.26 20.40
CA THR A 273 5.01 -16.55 19.76
C THR A 273 4.38 -16.51 18.37
N VAL A 274 5.18 -16.67 17.34
CA VAL A 274 4.72 -16.61 15.95
C VAL A 274 5.10 -17.91 15.24
N ALA A 275 4.08 -18.59 14.69
CA ALA A 275 4.23 -19.75 13.83
C ALA A 275 3.67 -19.45 12.45
N SER A 276 4.15 -20.13 11.42
CA SER A 276 3.67 -19.96 10.05
C SER A 276 3.71 -21.25 9.25
N GLY A 277 2.84 -21.38 8.27
CA GLY A 277 2.86 -22.38 7.22
C GLY A 277 3.04 -21.71 5.86
N ASP A 278 2.65 -22.41 4.80
CA ASP A 278 2.83 -21.90 3.42
C ASP A 278 1.99 -20.65 3.15
N SER A 279 0.78 -20.57 3.73
CA SER A 279 -0.17 -19.50 3.44
C SER A 279 -0.88 -18.94 4.67
N TRP A 280 -0.34 -19.15 5.85
CA TRP A 280 -0.89 -18.64 7.11
C TRP A 280 0.19 -18.24 8.10
N ILE A 281 -0.17 -17.32 8.99
CA ILE A 281 0.63 -16.91 10.15
C ILE A 281 -0.27 -16.92 11.39
N GLU A 282 0.23 -17.46 12.48
CA GLU A 282 -0.44 -17.50 13.77
C GLU A 282 0.39 -16.77 14.81
N ILE A 283 -0.26 -15.90 15.58
CA ILE A 283 0.36 -15.18 16.69
C ILE A 283 -0.34 -15.51 18.00
N ASP A 284 0.44 -15.78 19.03
CA ASP A 284 -0.03 -16.02 20.38
C ASP A 284 0.67 -15.08 21.36
N MET A 285 -0.11 -14.25 22.02
CA MET A 285 0.33 -13.29 23.04
C MET A 285 -0.48 -13.42 24.33
N ARG A 286 -1.23 -14.50 24.47
CA ARG A 286 -2.12 -14.71 25.63
C ARG A 286 -1.39 -14.57 26.95
N LYS A 287 -2.00 -13.81 27.90
CA LYS A 287 -1.49 -13.55 29.25
C LYS A 287 -0.10 -12.91 29.28
N ARG A 288 0.28 -12.21 28.22
CA ARG A 288 1.56 -11.48 28.11
C ARG A 288 1.33 -10.01 27.76
N ARG A 289 2.13 -9.15 28.35
CA ARG A 289 2.23 -7.75 27.94
C ARG A 289 3.36 -7.64 26.91
N PRO A 290 3.18 -6.94 25.79
CA PRO A 290 4.26 -6.74 24.83
C PRO A 290 5.40 -5.95 25.47
N ARG A 291 6.62 -6.21 25.01
CA ARG A 291 7.79 -5.38 25.27
C ARG A 291 7.91 -4.32 24.16
N ALA A 292 8.34 -3.11 24.54
CA ALA A 292 8.62 -2.07 23.57
C ALA A 292 9.73 -2.48 22.60
N VAL A 293 9.59 -2.10 21.34
CA VAL A 293 10.55 -2.40 20.27
C VAL A 293 10.97 -1.15 19.54
N ASP A 294 12.22 -1.14 19.07
CA ASP A 294 12.76 -0.06 18.24
C ASP A 294 12.51 -0.37 16.77
N ILE A 295 12.03 0.63 16.04
CA ILE A 295 11.70 0.53 14.63
C ILE A 295 12.46 1.61 13.86
N ARG A 296 13.05 1.22 12.74
CA ARG A 296 13.57 2.13 11.73
C ARG A 296 12.97 1.73 10.39
N THR A 297 12.20 2.62 9.77
CA THR A 297 11.64 2.35 8.45
C THR A 297 12.71 2.48 7.38
N ALA A 298 12.65 1.61 6.39
CA ALA A 298 13.53 1.64 5.23
C ALA A 298 12.89 0.85 4.07
N PRO A 299 13.38 0.99 2.84
CA PRO A 299 12.87 0.20 1.71
C PRO A 299 12.96 -1.31 1.97
N TYR A 300 12.00 -2.04 1.39
CA TYR A 300 11.98 -3.51 1.47
C TYR A 300 13.34 -4.12 1.06
N PRO A 301 13.85 -5.16 1.75
CA PRO A 301 13.19 -6.01 2.74
C PRO A 301 13.29 -5.52 4.19
N ALA A 302 13.71 -4.30 4.44
CA ALA A 302 13.73 -3.71 5.77
C ALA A 302 12.29 -3.40 6.25
N PHE A 303 12.18 -2.77 7.42
CA PHE A 303 10.88 -2.55 8.05
C PHE A 303 10.04 -1.52 7.27
N PRO A 304 8.81 -1.88 6.84
CA PRO A 304 8.02 -1.01 5.98
C PRO A 304 7.41 0.18 6.72
N THR A 305 7.44 1.36 6.08
CA THR A 305 6.79 2.57 6.62
C THR A 305 5.29 2.38 6.86
N ASP A 306 4.63 1.54 6.06
CA ASP A 306 3.20 1.23 6.20
C ASP A 306 2.86 0.41 7.46
N MET A 307 3.84 -0.09 8.19
CA MET A 307 3.69 -0.76 9.48
C MET A 307 4.17 0.07 10.67
N GLN A 308 4.71 1.26 10.45
CA GLN A 308 5.23 2.12 11.52
C GLN A 308 4.16 2.44 12.57
N ALA A 309 2.99 2.87 12.13
CA ALA A 309 1.92 3.32 13.02
C ALA A 309 1.36 2.19 13.90
N GLN A 310 1.28 0.97 13.37
CA GLN A 310 0.80 -0.19 14.11
C GLN A 310 1.75 -0.53 15.26
N PHE A 311 3.06 -0.48 15.03
CA PHE A 311 4.06 -0.68 16.09
C PHE A 311 4.15 0.50 17.05
N ALA A 312 3.84 1.72 16.60
CA ALA A 312 3.66 2.85 17.50
C ALA A 312 2.52 2.58 18.50
N ALA A 313 1.36 2.09 18.02
CA ALA A 313 0.26 1.70 18.88
C ALA A 313 0.66 0.59 19.87
N LEU A 314 1.36 -0.45 19.39
CA LEU A 314 1.87 -1.53 20.25
C LEU A 314 2.76 -0.98 21.37
N ASN A 315 3.69 -0.08 21.05
CA ASN A 315 4.61 0.52 22.01
C ASN A 315 3.88 1.37 23.07
N THR A 316 2.71 1.94 22.76
CA THR A 316 1.98 2.77 23.73
C THR A 316 1.56 2.01 24.98
N VAL A 317 1.36 0.71 24.88
CA VAL A 317 0.94 -0.17 26.01
C VAL A 317 1.99 -1.23 26.36
N ALA A 318 3.13 -1.20 25.69
CA ALA A 318 4.23 -2.14 25.95
C ALA A 318 4.98 -1.79 27.24
N SER A 319 5.73 -2.75 27.78
CA SER A 319 6.67 -2.46 28.86
C SER A 319 7.95 -1.87 28.28
N GLY A 320 8.41 -0.76 28.83
CA GLY A 320 9.64 -0.08 28.44
C GLY A 320 9.43 1.10 27.51
N VAL A 321 10.50 1.49 26.81
CA VAL A 321 10.54 2.62 25.88
C VAL A 321 10.95 2.13 24.51
N GLY A 322 10.17 2.45 23.49
CA GLY A 322 10.48 2.15 22.09
C GLY A 322 10.73 3.41 21.28
N THR A 323 11.69 3.35 20.38
CA THR A 323 12.05 4.45 19.49
C THR A 323 11.65 4.09 18.06
N ILE A 324 10.97 5.02 17.38
CA ILE A 324 10.60 4.87 15.96
C ILE A 324 11.28 5.96 15.17
N ILE A 325 12.10 5.56 14.19
CA ILE A 325 12.78 6.45 13.25
C ILE A 325 12.14 6.28 11.89
N GLU A 326 11.48 7.34 11.39
CA GLU A 326 10.82 7.35 10.08
C GLU A 326 11.78 7.95 9.04
N THR A 327 12.20 7.14 8.06
CA THR A 327 13.15 7.58 7.03
C THR A 327 12.53 7.72 5.64
N ILE A 328 11.28 7.28 5.46
CA ILE A 328 10.61 7.27 4.15
C ILE A 328 9.71 8.50 3.97
N PHE A 329 8.88 8.82 4.97
CA PHE A 329 7.96 9.95 4.94
C PHE A 329 8.13 10.81 6.19
N GLU A 330 8.78 11.94 6.04
CA GLU A 330 9.24 12.81 7.13
C GLU A 330 8.12 13.34 8.04
N ASN A 331 6.90 13.44 7.54
CA ASN A 331 5.76 14.00 8.29
C ASN A 331 4.75 12.93 8.74
N ARG A 332 5.14 11.66 8.78
CA ARG A 332 4.20 10.56 9.06
C ARG A 332 4.04 10.29 10.57
N PHE A 333 3.67 11.32 11.33
CA PHE A 333 3.49 11.23 12.80
C PHE A 333 2.15 11.77 13.31
N MET A 334 1.23 12.18 12.44
CA MET A 334 -0.04 12.78 12.87
C MET A 334 -0.90 11.84 13.74
N HIS A 335 -0.86 10.54 13.49
CA HIS A 335 -1.55 9.54 14.30
C HIS A 335 -1.04 9.50 15.75
N MET A 336 0.20 9.86 15.99
CA MET A 336 0.79 9.90 17.33
C MET A 336 0.19 11.01 18.17
N LEU A 337 -0.16 12.14 17.56
CA LEU A 337 -0.86 13.24 18.24
C LEU A 337 -2.26 12.80 18.69
N GLU A 338 -2.93 11.99 17.86
CA GLU A 338 -4.24 11.42 18.21
C GLU A 338 -4.13 10.38 19.33
N MET A 339 -3.10 9.54 19.32
CA MET A 339 -2.86 8.59 20.42
C MET A 339 -2.52 9.28 21.74
N ARG A 340 -1.87 10.47 21.72
CA ARG A 340 -1.69 11.28 22.93
C ARG A 340 -3.00 11.66 23.60
N ARG A 341 -4.07 11.91 22.80
CA ARG A 341 -5.41 12.17 23.32
C ARG A 341 -5.99 10.97 24.09
N MET A 342 -5.49 9.78 23.80
CA MET A 342 -5.84 8.54 24.50
C MET A 342 -4.92 8.24 25.71
N GLY A 343 -4.05 9.16 26.08
CA GLY A 343 -3.13 9.02 27.20
C GLY A 343 -1.78 8.40 26.88
N ALA A 344 -1.42 8.24 25.61
CA ALA A 344 -0.11 7.75 25.21
C ALA A 344 1.00 8.75 25.58
N GLU A 345 2.12 8.26 26.08
CA GLU A 345 3.33 9.04 26.35
C GLU A 345 4.28 8.97 25.13
N ILE A 346 4.19 9.97 24.27
CA ILE A 346 4.97 10.07 23.03
C ILE A 346 5.69 11.42 22.97
N ARG A 347 6.98 11.37 22.69
CA ARG A 347 7.80 12.55 22.40
C ARG A 347 8.28 12.49 20.96
N LEU A 348 8.09 13.56 20.20
CA LEU A 348 8.50 13.69 18.80
C LEU A 348 9.71 14.62 18.70
N GLU A 349 10.77 14.15 18.05
CA GLU A 349 11.99 14.91 17.78
C GLU A 349 12.42 14.66 16.32
N GLY A 350 12.16 15.63 15.44
CA GLY A 350 12.47 15.47 14.01
C GLY A 350 11.74 14.26 13.41
N ASN A 351 12.50 13.33 12.86
CA ASN A 351 11.97 12.08 12.28
C ASN A 351 11.88 10.93 13.29
N THR A 352 11.99 11.22 14.59
CA THR A 352 12.06 10.21 15.64
C THR A 352 10.91 10.39 16.63
N ALA A 353 10.23 9.30 16.95
CA ALA A 353 9.24 9.21 18.02
C ALA A 353 9.79 8.34 19.15
N ILE A 354 9.71 8.84 20.37
CA ILE A 354 10.08 8.10 21.57
C ILE A 354 8.79 7.81 22.34
N ILE A 355 8.47 6.54 22.52
CA ILE A 355 7.20 6.08 23.10
C ILE A 355 7.51 5.30 24.37
N LYS A 356 7.03 5.83 25.49
CA LYS A 356 7.07 5.14 26.78
C LYS A 356 5.74 4.43 26.99
N GLY A 357 5.77 3.12 27.16
CA GLY A 357 4.56 2.34 27.39
C GLY A 357 3.85 2.72 28.67
N VAL A 358 2.52 2.82 28.60
CA VAL A 358 1.66 3.04 29.75
C VAL A 358 0.90 1.73 30.08
N GLU A 359 0.40 1.61 31.30
CA GLU A 359 -0.37 0.38 31.67
C GLU A 359 -1.67 0.26 30.90
N ARG A 360 -2.30 1.40 30.61
CA ARG A 360 -3.58 1.48 29.89
C ARG A 360 -3.74 2.80 29.16
N LEU A 361 -4.41 2.73 28.03
CA LEU A 361 -4.94 3.91 27.34
C LEU A 361 -6.37 4.18 27.79
N THR A 362 -6.82 5.41 27.64
CA THR A 362 -8.19 5.83 27.87
C THR A 362 -8.88 6.18 26.55
N ALA A 363 -10.11 5.78 26.40
CA ALA A 363 -10.89 6.07 25.21
C ALA A 363 -11.10 7.57 25.02
N ALA A 364 -11.06 8.02 23.77
CA ALA A 364 -11.29 9.42 23.39
C ALA A 364 -11.88 9.49 21.98
N PRO A 365 -12.56 10.59 21.61
CA PRO A 365 -12.81 10.88 20.20
C PRO A 365 -11.49 11.20 19.51
N VAL A 366 -11.20 10.52 18.39
CA VAL A 366 -9.97 10.68 17.60
C VAL A 366 -10.29 10.75 16.12
N MET A 367 -9.38 11.27 15.32
CA MET A 367 -9.55 11.41 13.86
C MET A 367 -8.53 10.57 13.11
N ALA A 368 -9.00 9.82 12.14
CA ALA A 368 -8.15 9.17 11.16
C ALA A 368 -7.38 10.22 10.32
N THR A 369 -6.10 9.96 10.01
CA THR A 369 -5.19 10.92 9.40
C THR A 369 -4.62 10.46 8.06
N ASP A 370 -4.16 9.23 7.95
CA ASP A 370 -3.74 8.62 6.69
C ASP A 370 -4.26 7.18 6.60
N LEU A 371 -4.24 6.61 5.42
CA LEU A 371 -4.92 5.34 5.15
C LEU A 371 -4.36 4.14 5.93
N ARG A 372 -3.05 4.08 6.16
CA ARG A 372 -2.42 2.98 6.91
C ARG A 372 -2.22 3.34 8.38
N ALA A 373 -1.79 4.58 8.65
CA ALA A 373 -1.56 5.05 10.01
C ALA A 373 -2.85 5.08 10.84
N SER A 374 -3.98 5.30 10.21
CA SER A 374 -5.28 5.32 10.90
C SER A 374 -5.65 3.97 11.54
N ALA A 375 -5.11 2.86 11.04
CA ALA A 375 -5.27 1.56 11.69
C ALA A 375 -4.67 1.53 13.11
N SER A 376 -3.65 2.36 13.39
CA SER A 376 -3.10 2.48 14.74
C SER A 376 -4.12 2.95 15.77
N LEU A 377 -5.05 3.82 15.36
CA LEU A 377 -6.13 4.30 16.23
C LEU A 377 -7.15 3.20 16.51
N VAL A 378 -7.42 2.35 15.53
CA VAL A 378 -8.23 1.15 15.73
C VAL A 378 -7.57 0.23 16.74
N LEU A 379 -6.27 -0.04 16.57
CA LEU A 379 -5.49 -0.88 17.48
C LEU A 379 -5.47 -0.32 18.92
N ALA A 380 -5.24 0.98 19.05
CA ALA A 380 -5.30 1.66 20.33
C ALA A 380 -6.70 1.56 20.97
N GLY A 381 -7.76 1.72 20.17
CA GLY A 381 -9.14 1.58 20.62
C GLY A 381 -9.48 0.17 21.11
N LEU A 382 -8.85 -0.87 20.55
CA LEU A 382 -9.04 -2.26 21.00
C LEU A 382 -8.58 -2.51 22.44
N VAL A 383 -7.69 -1.68 22.96
CA VAL A 383 -7.07 -1.85 24.30
C VAL A 383 -7.34 -0.67 25.24
N ALA A 384 -7.94 0.40 24.77
CA ALA A 384 -8.30 1.55 25.60
C ALA A 384 -9.48 1.22 26.51
N GLU A 385 -9.48 1.77 27.72
CA GLU A 385 -10.63 1.70 28.61
C GLU A 385 -11.74 2.63 28.13
N GLY A 386 -12.94 2.07 27.94
CA GLY A 386 -14.11 2.81 27.47
C GLY A 386 -14.37 2.67 25.98
N ARG A 387 -15.15 3.60 25.43
CA ARG A 387 -15.51 3.63 24.01
C ARG A 387 -14.73 4.69 23.26
N THR A 388 -13.95 4.25 22.27
CA THR A 388 -13.25 5.13 21.35
C THR A 388 -14.12 5.36 20.11
N ASP A 389 -14.32 6.62 19.74
CA ASP A 389 -14.99 7.02 18.51
C ASP A 389 -13.92 7.53 17.52
N ILE A 390 -13.82 6.88 16.36
CA ILE A 390 -12.87 7.26 15.31
C ILE A 390 -13.63 7.93 14.18
N GLU A 391 -13.31 9.18 13.92
CA GLU A 391 -13.89 9.99 12.84
C GLU A 391 -13.02 9.93 11.57
N ARG A 392 -13.56 10.40 10.44
CA ARG A 392 -12.88 10.43 9.12
C ARG A 392 -12.41 9.06 8.65
N ILE A 393 -13.21 8.03 8.89
CA ILE A 393 -12.87 6.64 8.58
C ILE A 393 -12.76 6.33 7.09
N TYR A 394 -13.13 7.26 6.22
CA TYR A 394 -12.83 7.15 4.79
C TYR A 394 -11.34 6.97 4.50
N HIS A 395 -10.45 7.43 5.40
CA HIS A 395 -9.02 7.12 5.31
C HIS A 395 -8.74 5.63 5.52
N ILE A 396 -9.45 5.00 6.47
CA ILE A 396 -9.32 3.56 6.75
C ILE A 396 -9.85 2.75 5.55
N ASP A 397 -11.00 3.14 5.00
CA ASP A 397 -11.62 2.45 3.86
C ASP A 397 -10.79 2.49 2.57
N ARG A 398 -9.81 3.37 2.50
CA ARG A 398 -8.84 3.39 1.39
C ARG A 398 -7.82 2.28 1.47
N GLY A 399 -7.53 1.76 2.66
CA GLY A 399 -6.45 0.80 2.91
C GLY A 399 -6.85 -0.54 3.50
N TYR A 400 -8.03 -0.64 4.09
CA TYR A 400 -8.51 -1.85 4.77
C TYR A 400 -9.93 -2.19 4.34
N GLU A 401 -10.10 -3.42 3.85
CA GLU A 401 -11.39 -3.94 3.44
C GLU A 401 -12.19 -4.36 4.67
N ALA A 402 -13.31 -3.67 4.93
CA ALA A 402 -14.26 -4.00 6.00
C ALA A 402 -13.57 -4.35 7.34
N ILE A 403 -12.71 -3.45 7.83
CA ILE A 403 -11.90 -3.70 9.04
C ILE A 403 -12.77 -4.06 10.25
N GLU A 404 -13.95 -3.43 10.39
CA GLU A 404 -14.88 -3.71 11.46
C GLU A 404 -15.42 -5.14 11.41
N GLU A 405 -15.71 -5.66 10.23
CA GLU A 405 -16.24 -7.03 10.07
C GLU A 405 -15.19 -8.08 10.42
N LYS A 406 -13.95 -7.89 9.97
CA LYS A 406 -12.83 -8.80 10.29
C LYS A 406 -12.51 -8.78 11.79
N LEU A 407 -12.51 -7.61 12.41
CA LEU A 407 -12.28 -7.50 13.85
C LEU A 407 -13.46 -8.09 14.66
N LEU A 408 -14.70 -7.92 14.21
CA LEU A 408 -15.86 -8.60 14.81
C LEU A 408 -15.69 -10.12 14.77
N GLN A 409 -15.22 -10.66 13.66
CA GLN A 409 -14.93 -12.10 13.50
C GLN A 409 -13.89 -12.59 14.51
N LEU A 410 -12.98 -11.72 14.94
CA LEU A 410 -11.96 -12.01 15.97
C LEU A 410 -12.45 -11.71 17.40
N GLY A 411 -13.69 -11.30 17.58
CA GLY A 411 -14.31 -11.07 18.89
C GLY A 411 -14.25 -9.64 19.39
N ALA A 412 -13.76 -8.68 18.60
CA ALA A 412 -13.76 -7.26 18.99
C ALA A 412 -15.19 -6.70 19.11
N LYS A 413 -15.37 -5.72 19.98
CA LYS A 413 -16.59 -4.93 20.09
C LYS A 413 -16.44 -3.64 19.29
N ILE A 414 -16.71 -3.73 18.02
CA ILE A 414 -16.56 -2.64 17.06
C ILE A 414 -17.80 -2.54 16.18
N ARG A 415 -18.19 -1.32 15.83
CA ARG A 415 -19.28 -1.09 14.89
C ARG A 415 -19.05 0.19 14.08
N ARG A 416 -19.59 0.21 12.88
CA ARG A 416 -19.71 1.42 12.06
C ARG A 416 -21.03 2.11 12.38
N THR A 417 -20.99 3.41 12.55
CA THR A 417 -22.19 4.25 12.82
C THR A 417 -22.15 5.49 11.94
N PRO A 418 -23.33 6.06 11.58
CA PRO A 418 -23.40 7.30 10.81
C PRO A 418 -22.77 8.50 11.49
#